data_4f5bc63aa12950132847649cc18a4e01
#
_entry.id   4f5bc63aa12950132847649cc18a4e01
#
_cell.length_a   1.000
_cell.length_b   1.000
_cell.length_c   1.000
_cell.angle_alpha   90.00
_cell.angle_beta   90.00
_cell.angle_gamma   90.00
#
_symmetry.space_group_name_H-M   'P 1'
#
loop_
_entity.id
_entity.type
_entity.pdbx_description
1 polymer ?
#
loop_
_entity_poly.entity_id
_entity_poly.type
_entity_poly.pdbx_seq_one_letter_code
_entity_poly.pdbx_strand_id
1 'polypeptide(L)'
;MTDTYFDFTGRIVLITGGAGGIGRAVALAFARQGATVVIGDIDKRSGETVALIEKEGGTGLFVPTDVTRARDVEHLVSTTVATYGALHIAFNNAGVFVPPAPLAEQSEEDWDKAIAVDLKGVFLSLKYEIAHMAGAGGGAIVNTASIAGLIGDPDMAPYVAAKHGVIGLTKAAAVDYAKAGIRVNALAPGLTRTAMTQPWLDDPVKRDIVLAGPQMGRAADPEEIVGMVLHLASPAASFTTGGVFVVDGGQTAH
;
A
#
# COMPACT_ATOMS: atom_id res chain seq x y z
N MET A 1 -2.23 -17.89 -23.91
CA MET A 1 -1.94 -16.49 -24.24
C MET A 1 -1.92 -15.75 -22.91
N THR A 2 -0.76 -15.40 -22.42
CA THR A 2 -0.63 -14.54 -21.24
C THR A 2 -0.95 -13.13 -21.72
N ASP A 3 -2.18 -12.65 -21.48
CA ASP A 3 -2.53 -11.25 -21.66
C ASP A 3 -1.71 -10.42 -20.68
N THR A 4 -0.50 -10.04 -21.06
CA THR A 4 0.33 -9.10 -20.31
C THR A 4 -0.15 -7.68 -20.60
N TYR A 5 -1.22 -7.25 -19.93
CA TYR A 5 -1.66 -5.85 -19.94
C TYR A 5 -0.58 -4.91 -19.42
N PHE A 6 0.36 -5.41 -18.63
CA PHE A 6 1.46 -4.66 -18.05
C PHE A 6 2.76 -5.42 -18.23
N ASP A 7 3.85 -4.69 -18.47
CA ASP A 7 5.21 -5.22 -18.52
C ASP A 7 6.08 -4.42 -17.54
N PHE A 8 6.59 -5.11 -16.53
CA PHE A 8 7.51 -4.54 -15.54
C PHE A 8 8.89 -5.21 -15.60
N THR A 9 9.22 -5.84 -16.74
CA THR A 9 10.55 -6.44 -16.95
C THR A 9 11.66 -5.42 -16.71
N GLY A 10 12.61 -5.79 -15.85
CA GLY A 10 13.73 -4.94 -15.45
C GLY A 10 13.35 -3.82 -14.47
N ARG A 11 12.13 -3.76 -13.98
CA ARG A 11 11.72 -2.80 -12.95
C ARG A 11 11.97 -3.37 -11.55
N ILE A 12 12.48 -2.52 -10.67
CA ILE A 12 12.67 -2.81 -9.25
C ILE A 12 11.52 -2.17 -8.49
N VAL A 13 10.76 -3.00 -7.78
CA VAL A 13 9.56 -2.62 -7.03
C VAL A 13 9.81 -2.85 -5.55
N LEU A 14 9.57 -1.84 -4.73
CA LEU A 14 9.61 -1.92 -3.27
C LEU A 14 8.18 -1.91 -2.73
N ILE A 15 7.86 -2.84 -1.83
CA ILE A 15 6.53 -2.98 -1.23
C ILE A 15 6.68 -3.03 0.29
N THR A 16 5.95 -2.18 1.01
CA THR A 16 5.85 -2.31 2.46
C THR A 16 4.58 -3.09 2.84
N GLY A 17 4.69 -4.00 3.85
CA GLY A 17 3.54 -4.79 4.27
C GLY A 17 3.20 -5.94 3.33
N GLY A 18 4.18 -6.74 2.92
CA GLY A 18 4.05 -7.82 1.94
C GLY A 18 3.79 -9.21 2.51
N ALA A 19 3.60 -9.37 3.83
CA ALA A 19 3.40 -10.67 4.46
C ALA A 19 2.04 -11.32 4.14
N GLY A 20 1.07 -10.56 3.65
CA GLY A 20 -0.27 -11.07 3.34
C GLY A 20 -1.16 -10.03 2.67
N GLY A 21 -2.44 -10.37 2.48
CA GLY A 21 -3.47 -9.49 1.96
C GLY A 21 -3.09 -8.79 0.65
N ILE A 22 -3.40 -7.50 0.55
CA ILE A 22 -3.16 -6.69 -0.65
C ILE A 22 -1.66 -6.65 -1.00
N GLY A 23 -0.78 -6.48 0.01
CA GLY A 23 0.67 -6.40 -0.25
C GLY A 23 1.24 -7.67 -0.89
N ARG A 24 0.84 -8.87 -0.40
CA ARG A 24 1.24 -10.15 -1.01
C ARG A 24 0.70 -10.30 -2.43
N ALA A 25 -0.59 -10.01 -2.64
CA ALA A 25 -1.22 -10.12 -3.95
C ALA A 25 -0.53 -9.21 -4.98
N VAL A 26 -0.21 -7.97 -4.60
CA VAL A 26 0.51 -7.00 -5.44
C VAL A 26 1.94 -7.46 -5.70
N ALA A 27 2.66 -7.99 -4.69
CA ALA A 27 4.02 -8.50 -4.85
C ALA A 27 4.10 -9.63 -5.88
N LEU A 28 3.20 -10.62 -5.77
CA LEU A 28 3.11 -11.73 -6.71
C LEU A 28 2.75 -11.24 -8.12
N ALA A 29 1.84 -10.28 -8.24
CA ALA A 29 1.43 -9.75 -9.52
C ALA A 29 2.58 -8.98 -10.22
N PHE A 30 3.33 -8.13 -9.53
CA PHE A 30 4.51 -7.48 -10.09
C PHE A 30 5.56 -8.51 -10.56
N ALA A 31 5.83 -9.53 -9.75
CA ALA A 31 6.79 -10.57 -10.10
C ALA A 31 6.35 -11.34 -11.37
N ARG A 32 5.06 -11.70 -11.49
CA ARG A 32 4.50 -12.32 -12.70
C ARG A 32 4.61 -11.45 -13.95
N GLN A 33 4.70 -10.14 -13.78
CA GLN A 33 4.90 -9.16 -14.85
C GLN A 33 6.38 -8.81 -15.08
N GLY A 34 7.31 -9.62 -14.55
CA GLY A 34 8.76 -9.51 -14.78
C GLY A 34 9.51 -8.55 -13.86
N ALA A 35 8.87 -7.98 -12.85
CA ALA A 35 9.55 -7.13 -11.89
C ALA A 35 10.41 -7.93 -10.91
N THR A 36 11.49 -7.31 -10.43
CA THR A 36 12.16 -7.72 -9.19
C THR A 36 11.46 -7.04 -8.01
N VAL A 37 11.07 -7.81 -7.00
CA VAL A 37 10.26 -7.32 -5.87
C VAL A 37 11.05 -7.35 -4.57
N VAL A 38 11.14 -6.20 -3.91
CA VAL A 38 11.70 -6.09 -2.55
C VAL A 38 10.56 -5.84 -1.58
N ILE A 39 10.50 -6.62 -0.50
CA ILE A 39 9.45 -6.52 0.51
C ILE A 39 10.07 -6.04 1.83
N GLY A 40 9.59 -4.90 2.33
CA GLY A 40 9.85 -4.41 3.68
C GLY A 40 8.68 -4.76 4.60
N ASP A 41 8.93 -5.49 5.67
CA ASP A 41 7.88 -5.87 6.62
C ASP A 41 8.48 -6.18 8.01
N ILE A 42 7.69 -6.00 9.04
CA ILE A 42 8.01 -6.46 10.39
C ILE A 42 7.74 -7.96 10.54
N ASP A 43 6.82 -8.50 9.75
CA ASP A 43 6.39 -9.90 9.80
C ASP A 43 7.29 -10.78 8.91
N LYS A 44 7.96 -11.75 9.53
CA LYS A 44 8.85 -12.71 8.85
C LYS A 44 8.12 -13.57 7.81
N ARG A 45 6.79 -13.66 7.85
CA ARG A 45 5.99 -14.33 6.81
C ARG A 45 6.12 -13.68 5.43
N SER A 46 6.70 -12.49 5.34
CA SER A 46 7.11 -11.89 4.06
C SER A 46 8.15 -12.73 3.32
N GLY A 47 8.94 -13.54 4.03
CA GLY A 47 9.80 -14.57 3.43
C GLY A 47 9.03 -15.66 2.67
N GLU A 48 7.81 -16.01 3.10
CA GLU A 48 6.95 -16.93 2.35
C GLU A 48 6.49 -16.31 1.02
N THR A 49 6.21 -15.01 1.01
CA THR A 49 5.85 -14.29 -0.22
C THR A 49 7.03 -14.28 -1.21
N VAL A 50 8.25 -14.07 -0.73
CA VAL A 50 9.46 -14.18 -1.55
C VAL A 50 9.62 -15.59 -2.10
N ALA A 51 9.46 -16.64 -1.26
CA ALA A 51 9.53 -18.03 -1.71
C ALA A 51 8.47 -18.37 -2.78
N LEU A 52 7.28 -17.78 -2.70
CA LEU A 52 6.24 -17.93 -3.74
C LEU A 52 6.67 -17.25 -5.05
N ILE A 53 7.26 -16.05 -4.99
CA ILE A 53 7.81 -15.35 -6.16
C ILE A 53 8.89 -16.20 -6.83
N GLU A 54 9.85 -16.73 -6.06
CA GLU A 54 10.94 -17.56 -6.57
C GLU A 54 10.45 -18.88 -7.17
N LYS A 55 9.45 -19.50 -6.55
CA LYS A 55 8.81 -20.72 -7.08
C LYS A 55 8.16 -20.51 -8.44
N GLU A 56 7.67 -19.30 -8.72
CA GLU A 56 7.11 -18.92 -10.02
C GLU A 56 8.20 -18.42 -11.00
N GLY A 57 9.48 -18.47 -10.64
CA GLY A 57 10.62 -18.06 -11.48
C GLY A 57 10.94 -16.57 -11.43
N GLY A 58 10.32 -15.81 -10.52
CA GLY A 58 10.59 -14.40 -10.29
C GLY A 58 11.78 -14.17 -9.35
N THR A 59 12.10 -12.91 -9.09
CA THR A 59 13.15 -12.49 -8.16
C THR A 59 12.54 -11.69 -7.02
N GLY A 60 12.78 -12.10 -5.77
CA GLY A 60 12.30 -11.44 -4.57
C GLY A 60 13.39 -11.26 -3.52
N LEU A 61 13.23 -10.25 -2.65
CA LEU A 61 14.06 -10.03 -1.47
C LEU A 61 13.17 -9.57 -0.30
N PHE A 62 13.37 -10.16 0.86
CA PHE A 62 12.76 -9.68 2.10
C PHE A 62 13.78 -8.93 2.95
N VAL A 63 13.41 -7.73 3.38
CA VAL A 63 14.20 -6.90 4.30
C VAL A 63 13.36 -6.61 5.55
N PRO A 64 13.73 -7.12 6.74
CA PRO A 64 13.02 -6.81 7.97
C PRO A 64 12.95 -5.29 8.20
N THR A 65 11.74 -4.74 8.29
CA THR A 65 11.53 -3.29 8.32
C THR A 65 10.37 -2.92 9.22
N ASP A 66 10.62 -2.09 10.22
CA ASP A 66 9.61 -1.39 10.98
C ASP A 66 9.43 0.01 10.36
N VAL A 67 8.30 0.24 9.67
CA VAL A 67 8.03 1.51 8.97
C VAL A 67 7.92 2.71 9.92
N THR A 68 7.76 2.50 11.22
CA THR A 68 7.75 3.58 12.22
C THR A 68 9.14 4.14 12.52
N ARG A 69 10.21 3.43 12.08
CA ARG A 69 11.62 3.74 12.35
C ARG A 69 12.31 4.24 11.10
N ALA A 70 12.71 5.50 11.12
CA ALA A 70 13.39 6.13 9.99
C ALA A 70 14.60 5.33 9.47
N ARG A 71 15.45 4.81 10.38
CA ARG A 71 16.63 4.02 10.04
C ARG A 71 16.31 2.71 9.30
N ASP A 72 15.17 2.08 9.65
CA ASP A 72 14.79 0.80 9.05
C ASP A 72 14.26 1.04 7.62
N VAL A 73 13.51 2.13 7.40
CA VAL A 73 13.03 2.53 6.07
C VAL A 73 14.19 2.99 5.18
N GLU A 74 15.13 3.77 5.73
CA GLU A 74 16.34 4.17 5.02
C GLU A 74 17.18 2.94 4.62
N HIS A 75 17.31 1.97 5.52
CA HIS A 75 17.98 0.70 5.27
C HIS A 75 17.29 -0.12 4.17
N LEU A 76 15.96 -0.17 4.18
CA LEU A 76 15.17 -0.85 3.16
C LEU A 76 15.46 -0.28 1.77
N VAL A 77 15.38 1.05 1.61
CA VAL A 77 15.64 1.72 0.32
C VAL A 77 17.09 1.54 -0.10
N SER A 78 18.06 1.77 0.83
CA SER A 78 19.48 1.63 0.51
C SER A 78 19.88 0.18 0.15
N THR A 79 19.30 -0.82 0.83
CA THR A 79 19.52 -2.23 0.49
C THR A 79 18.94 -2.57 -0.88
N THR A 80 17.75 -2.06 -1.20
CA THR A 80 17.13 -2.23 -2.52
C THR A 80 18.04 -1.72 -3.63
N VAL A 81 18.55 -0.50 -3.46
CA VAL A 81 19.43 0.14 -4.45
C VAL A 81 20.79 -0.55 -4.52
N ALA A 82 21.38 -0.90 -3.38
CA ALA A 82 22.67 -1.58 -3.35
C ALA A 82 22.61 -2.97 -4.01
N THR A 83 21.50 -3.68 -3.87
CA THR A 83 21.35 -5.04 -4.40
C THR A 83 21.00 -5.05 -5.89
N TYR A 84 20.11 -4.14 -6.33
CA TYR A 84 19.54 -4.19 -7.67
C TYR A 84 19.87 -2.96 -8.54
N GLY A 85 20.57 -1.97 -8.01
CA GLY A 85 21.05 -0.80 -8.74
C GLY A 85 20.03 0.33 -8.92
N ALA A 86 18.75 0.11 -8.59
CA ALA A 86 17.69 1.08 -8.79
C ALA A 86 16.49 0.87 -7.86
N LEU A 87 15.61 1.88 -7.82
CA LEU A 87 14.24 1.78 -7.30
C LEU A 87 13.33 2.54 -8.27
N HIS A 88 12.44 1.84 -8.94
CA HIS A 88 11.57 2.42 -9.98
C HIS A 88 10.14 2.64 -9.50
N ILE A 89 9.64 1.74 -8.64
CA ILE A 89 8.26 1.73 -8.18
C ILE A 89 8.25 1.45 -6.69
N ALA A 90 7.40 2.18 -5.95
CA ALA A 90 7.13 1.90 -4.54
C ALA A 90 5.63 1.73 -4.31
N PHE A 91 5.27 0.72 -3.51
CA PHE A 91 3.92 0.50 -3.02
C PHE A 91 3.92 0.55 -1.49
N ASN A 92 3.52 1.68 -0.94
CA ASN A 92 3.45 1.92 0.50
C ASN A 92 2.13 1.39 1.04
N ASN A 93 2.15 0.14 1.52
CA ASN A 93 0.95 -0.60 1.90
C ASN A 93 0.95 -1.05 3.37
N ALA A 94 2.07 -1.03 4.07
CA ALA A 94 2.10 -1.35 5.49
C ALA A 94 1.06 -0.53 6.27
N GLY A 95 0.30 -1.19 7.12
CA GLY A 95 -0.76 -0.57 7.90
C GLY A 95 -1.18 -1.44 9.06
N VAL A 96 -1.84 -0.82 10.04
CA VAL A 96 -2.38 -1.47 11.23
C VAL A 96 -3.81 -1.02 11.48
N PHE A 97 -4.58 -1.88 12.11
CA PHE A 97 -5.87 -1.54 12.64
C PHE A 97 -5.80 -1.56 14.17
N VAL A 98 -6.30 -0.51 14.80
CA VAL A 98 -6.41 -0.43 16.26
C VAL A 98 -7.82 -0.80 16.70
N PRO A 99 -8.05 -1.22 17.94
CA PRO A 99 -9.40 -1.54 18.42
C PRO A 99 -10.37 -0.37 18.18
N PRO A 100 -11.55 -0.63 17.59
CA PRO A 100 -12.54 0.42 17.37
C PRO A 100 -13.13 0.87 18.71
N ALA A 101 -13.26 2.20 18.88
CA ALA A 101 -13.89 2.82 20.02
C ALA A 101 -14.42 4.21 19.63
N PRO A 102 -15.50 4.70 20.28
CA PRO A 102 -15.94 6.08 20.14
C PRO A 102 -14.80 7.06 20.43
N LEU A 103 -14.75 8.19 19.70
CA LEU A 103 -13.63 9.13 19.77
C LEU A 103 -13.24 9.54 21.20
N ALA A 104 -14.22 9.77 22.08
CA ALA A 104 -13.97 10.17 23.46
C ALA A 104 -13.39 9.03 24.34
N GLU A 105 -13.48 7.79 23.89
CA GLU A 105 -13.00 6.59 24.58
C GLU A 105 -11.72 6.03 23.96
N GLN A 106 -11.28 6.60 22.84
CA GLN A 106 -10.08 6.18 22.14
C GLN A 106 -8.84 6.43 22.99
N SER A 107 -7.99 5.41 23.16
CA SER A 107 -6.74 5.56 23.90
C SER A 107 -5.69 6.38 23.13
N GLU A 108 -4.85 7.15 23.85
CA GLU A 108 -3.69 7.82 23.23
C GLU A 108 -2.70 6.82 22.64
N GLU A 109 -2.55 5.64 23.25
CA GLU A 109 -1.67 4.58 22.74
C GLU A 109 -2.12 4.07 21.37
N ASP A 110 -3.42 3.82 21.19
CA ASP A 110 -3.98 3.38 19.90
C ASP A 110 -3.90 4.50 18.85
N TRP A 111 -4.15 5.76 19.28
CA TRP A 111 -3.92 6.92 18.43
C TRP A 111 -2.48 6.98 17.92
N ASP A 112 -1.51 6.95 18.83
CA ASP A 112 -0.09 7.05 18.51
C ASP A 112 0.35 5.89 17.60
N LYS A 113 -0.14 4.68 17.87
CA LYS A 113 0.14 3.50 17.04
C LYS A 113 -0.39 3.64 15.62
N ALA A 114 -1.63 4.06 15.45
CA ALA A 114 -2.23 4.27 14.13
C ALA A 114 -1.47 5.36 13.36
N ILE A 115 -1.20 6.50 13.99
CA ILE A 115 -0.45 7.60 13.37
C ILE A 115 0.99 7.18 13.04
N ALA A 116 1.65 6.44 13.92
CA ALA A 116 3.04 6.00 13.70
C ALA A 116 3.15 5.06 12.50
N VAL A 117 2.24 4.10 12.34
CA VAL A 117 2.29 3.12 11.26
C VAL A 117 1.65 3.67 10.00
N ASP A 118 0.37 4.07 10.06
CA ASP A 118 -0.44 4.33 8.88
C ASP A 118 -0.18 5.70 8.23
N LEU A 119 0.38 6.68 8.98
CA LEU A 119 0.69 8.00 8.46
C LEU A 119 2.19 8.29 8.44
N LYS A 120 2.86 8.24 9.61
CA LYS A 120 4.29 8.51 9.68
C LYS A 120 5.11 7.48 8.90
N GLY A 121 4.69 6.20 8.90
CA GLY A 121 5.32 5.16 8.09
C GLY A 121 5.30 5.49 6.60
N VAL A 122 4.18 5.97 6.07
CA VAL A 122 4.07 6.44 4.68
C VAL A 122 4.95 7.68 4.44
N PHE A 123 4.97 8.63 5.37
CA PHE A 123 5.86 9.80 5.27
C PHE A 123 7.34 9.39 5.20
N LEU A 124 7.78 8.45 6.05
CA LEU A 124 9.17 7.98 6.04
C LEU A 124 9.51 7.24 4.74
N SER A 125 8.59 6.40 4.25
CA SER A 125 8.74 5.71 2.97
C SER A 125 8.90 6.71 1.84
N LEU A 126 7.96 7.64 1.69
CA LEU A 126 8.02 8.72 0.69
C LEU A 126 9.34 9.51 0.76
N LYS A 127 9.79 9.86 1.97
CA LYS A 127 11.02 10.63 2.18
C LYS A 127 12.24 9.95 1.56
N TYR A 128 12.46 8.67 1.83
CA TYR A 128 13.65 7.96 1.36
C TYR A 128 13.52 7.47 -0.08
N GLU A 129 12.34 7.05 -0.50
CA GLU A 129 12.05 6.66 -1.88
C GLU A 129 12.25 7.82 -2.85
N ILE A 130 11.66 8.97 -2.54
CA ILE A 130 11.75 10.20 -3.35
C ILE A 130 13.19 10.71 -3.38
N ALA A 131 13.91 10.69 -2.25
CA ALA A 131 15.30 11.11 -2.21
C ALA A 131 16.18 10.31 -3.19
N HIS A 132 15.89 9.01 -3.38
CA HIS A 132 16.58 8.20 -4.39
C HIS A 132 16.04 8.49 -5.80
N MET A 133 14.73 8.43 -6.02
CA MET A 133 14.09 8.55 -7.33
C MET A 133 14.37 9.89 -8.00
N ALA A 134 14.43 11.00 -7.25
CA ALA A 134 14.66 12.33 -7.79
C ALA A 134 16.05 12.47 -8.47
N GLY A 135 17.04 11.71 -8.00
CA GLY A 135 18.38 11.65 -8.60
C GLY A 135 18.55 10.56 -9.66
N ALA A 136 17.57 9.67 -9.83
CA ALA A 136 17.66 8.46 -10.64
C ALA A 136 16.73 8.45 -11.88
N GLY A 137 16.14 9.61 -12.23
CA GLY A 137 15.31 9.73 -13.43
C GLY A 137 13.81 9.56 -13.17
N GLY A 138 13.36 9.63 -11.93
CA GLY A 138 11.95 9.57 -11.56
C GLY A 138 11.48 8.21 -11.10
N GLY A 139 10.15 8.05 -10.99
CA GLY A 139 9.53 6.79 -10.52
C GLY A 139 8.03 6.90 -10.35
N ALA A 140 7.42 5.84 -9.84
CA ALA A 140 6.00 5.78 -9.52
C ALA A 140 5.79 5.28 -8.08
N ILE A 141 5.04 6.03 -7.30
CA ILE A 141 4.72 5.68 -5.92
C ILE A 141 3.20 5.56 -5.77
N VAL A 142 2.75 4.47 -5.18
CA VAL A 142 1.34 4.25 -4.82
C VAL A 142 1.24 4.10 -3.31
N ASN A 143 0.47 4.96 -2.66
CA ASN A 143 0.24 4.92 -1.22
C ASN A 143 -1.12 4.29 -0.94
N THR A 144 -1.19 3.31 -0.06
CA THR A 144 -2.45 2.73 0.40
C THR A 144 -3.11 3.65 1.44
N ALA A 145 -4.08 4.44 0.96
CA ALA A 145 -5.05 5.12 1.81
C ALA A 145 -6.17 4.13 2.22
N SER A 146 -7.39 4.56 2.16
CA SER A 146 -8.63 3.79 2.39
C SER A 146 -9.81 4.66 1.98
N ILE A 147 -10.99 4.09 1.81
CA ILE A 147 -12.24 4.87 1.82
C ILE A 147 -12.37 5.69 3.11
N ALA A 148 -11.85 5.19 4.25
CA ALA A 148 -11.74 5.93 5.50
C ALA A 148 -10.83 7.18 5.42
N GLY A 149 -10.12 7.39 4.33
CA GLY A 149 -9.43 8.63 4.00
C GLY A 149 -10.29 9.63 3.21
N LEU A 150 -11.52 9.25 2.86
CA LEU A 150 -12.49 10.06 2.10
C LEU A 150 -13.75 10.37 2.89
N ILE A 151 -14.17 9.43 3.74
CA ILE A 151 -15.37 9.53 4.57
C ILE A 151 -15.01 9.24 6.04
N GLY A 152 -15.89 9.63 6.96
CA GLY A 152 -15.83 9.18 8.35
C GLY A 152 -16.31 7.74 8.45
N ASP A 153 -15.70 6.99 9.37
CA ASP A 153 -16.10 5.63 9.69
C ASP A 153 -16.30 5.52 11.22
N PRO A 154 -17.42 5.01 11.71
CA PRO A 154 -17.69 4.95 13.14
C PRO A 154 -16.60 4.22 13.90
N ASP A 155 -16.26 4.73 15.08
CA ASP A 155 -15.30 4.15 16.04
C ASP A 155 -13.85 3.99 15.54
N MET A 156 -13.51 4.60 14.37
CA MET A 156 -12.21 4.46 13.71
C MET A 156 -11.42 5.77 13.61
N ALA A 157 -11.62 6.72 14.51
CA ALA A 157 -11.05 8.06 14.40
C ALA A 157 -9.52 8.11 14.15
N PRO A 158 -8.65 7.31 14.83
CA PRO A 158 -7.21 7.31 14.56
C PRO A 158 -6.88 6.85 13.13
N TYR A 159 -7.56 5.80 12.66
CA TYR A 159 -7.37 5.28 11.31
C TYR A 159 -7.88 6.26 10.24
N VAL A 160 -9.06 6.84 10.44
CA VAL A 160 -9.65 7.88 9.58
C VAL A 160 -8.69 9.06 9.46
N ALA A 161 -8.18 9.58 10.57
CA ALA A 161 -7.23 10.69 10.58
C ALA A 161 -5.94 10.34 9.81
N ALA A 162 -5.37 9.15 10.06
CA ALA A 162 -4.17 8.68 9.37
C ALA A 162 -4.40 8.58 7.86
N LYS A 163 -5.50 7.97 7.41
CA LYS A 163 -5.78 7.75 5.98
C LYS A 163 -6.13 9.04 5.23
N HIS A 164 -6.78 10.01 5.88
CA HIS A 164 -6.90 11.37 5.34
C HIS A 164 -5.52 12.04 5.21
N GLY A 165 -4.66 11.87 6.21
CA GLY A 165 -3.27 12.36 6.17
C GLY A 165 -2.46 11.75 5.02
N VAL A 166 -2.61 10.46 4.71
CA VAL A 166 -1.96 9.80 3.57
C VAL A 166 -2.38 10.45 2.25
N ILE A 167 -3.66 10.77 2.08
CA ILE A 167 -4.15 11.48 0.88
C ILE A 167 -3.50 12.87 0.79
N GLY A 168 -3.40 13.58 1.92
CA GLY A 168 -2.71 14.88 1.98
C GLY A 168 -1.23 14.79 1.58
N LEU A 169 -0.49 13.83 2.17
CA LEU A 169 0.92 13.57 1.82
C LEU A 169 1.09 13.19 0.35
N THR A 170 0.19 12.37 -0.20
CA THR A 170 0.21 11.98 -1.61
C THR A 170 0.13 13.19 -2.53
N LYS A 171 -0.82 14.10 -2.25
CA LYS A 171 -0.99 15.32 -3.05
C LYS A 171 0.20 16.27 -2.93
N ALA A 172 0.73 16.46 -1.73
CA ALA A 172 1.91 17.30 -1.49
C ALA A 172 3.13 16.74 -2.25
N ALA A 173 3.45 15.46 -2.09
CA ALA A 173 4.58 14.84 -2.78
C ALA A 173 4.41 14.86 -4.31
N ALA A 174 3.19 14.68 -4.82
CA ALA A 174 2.91 14.76 -6.25
C ALA A 174 3.20 16.15 -6.82
N VAL A 175 2.81 17.22 -6.12
CA VAL A 175 3.06 18.61 -6.54
C VAL A 175 4.56 18.93 -6.49
N ASP A 176 5.23 18.54 -5.40
CA ASP A 176 6.64 18.89 -5.18
C ASP A 176 7.58 18.20 -6.19
N TYR A 177 7.25 16.94 -6.60
CA TYR A 177 8.19 16.11 -7.35
C TYR A 177 7.74 15.74 -8.77
N ALA A 178 6.62 16.27 -9.26
CA ALA A 178 6.17 16.03 -10.64
C ALA A 178 7.24 16.40 -11.69
N LYS A 179 7.93 17.53 -11.51
CA LYS A 179 9.00 18.01 -12.40
C LYS A 179 10.26 17.13 -12.35
N ALA A 180 10.44 16.37 -11.29
CA ALA A 180 11.50 15.36 -11.17
C ALA A 180 11.11 14.01 -11.80
N GLY A 181 9.96 13.93 -12.48
CA GLY A 181 9.47 12.70 -13.11
C GLY A 181 8.91 11.68 -12.12
N ILE A 182 8.59 12.08 -10.89
CA ILE A 182 8.00 11.20 -9.87
C ILE A 182 6.49 11.40 -9.84
N ARG A 183 5.74 10.30 -10.03
CA ARG A 183 4.30 10.26 -9.89
C ARG A 183 3.94 9.64 -8.55
N VAL A 184 3.06 10.30 -7.80
CA VAL A 184 2.61 9.82 -6.48
C VAL A 184 1.09 9.82 -6.46
N ASN A 185 0.47 8.65 -6.24
CA ASN A 185 -0.97 8.49 -6.21
C ASN A 185 -1.41 7.71 -4.97
N ALA A 186 -2.64 7.92 -4.54
CA ALA A 186 -3.26 7.17 -3.45
C ALA A 186 -4.25 6.14 -4.00
N LEU A 187 -4.17 4.94 -3.47
CA LEU A 187 -5.19 3.92 -3.61
C LEU A 187 -6.11 3.98 -2.40
N ALA A 188 -7.42 3.96 -2.59
CA ALA A 188 -8.43 3.95 -1.53
C ALA A 188 -9.29 2.68 -1.62
N PRO A 189 -8.83 1.55 -1.06
CA PRO A 189 -9.62 0.33 -1.02
C PRO A 189 -10.81 0.47 -0.07
N GLY A 190 -11.92 -0.19 -0.42
CA GLY A 190 -13.00 -0.52 0.50
C GLY A 190 -12.72 -1.81 1.28
N LEU A 191 -13.78 -2.42 1.80
CA LEU A 191 -13.68 -3.68 2.53
C LEU A 191 -13.03 -4.76 1.65
N THR A 192 -11.84 -5.19 2.04
CA THR A 192 -11.05 -6.23 1.35
C THR A 192 -10.75 -7.36 2.31
N ARG A 193 -10.90 -8.61 1.87
CA ARG A 193 -10.65 -9.83 2.65
C ARG A 193 -9.17 -10.00 2.93
N THR A 194 -8.74 -9.66 4.13
CA THR A 194 -7.36 -9.75 4.61
C THR A 194 -7.34 -10.25 6.04
N ALA A 195 -6.16 -10.56 6.58
CA ALA A 195 -6.05 -10.89 8.01
C ALA A 195 -6.56 -9.76 8.93
N MET A 196 -6.50 -8.52 8.49
CA MET A 196 -7.00 -7.35 9.22
C MET A 196 -8.53 -7.33 9.34
N THR A 197 -9.24 -7.71 8.29
CA THR A 197 -10.71 -7.64 8.20
C THR A 197 -11.40 -8.98 8.44
N GLN A 198 -10.64 -10.09 8.42
CA GLN A 198 -11.16 -11.44 8.61
C GLN A 198 -11.96 -11.60 9.92
N PRO A 199 -11.54 -11.03 11.07
CA PRO A 199 -12.33 -11.12 12.31
C PRO A 199 -13.74 -10.51 12.21
N TRP A 200 -13.94 -9.53 11.31
CA TRP A 200 -15.28 -8.97 11.08
C TRP A 200 -16.12 -9.87 10.16
N LEU A 201 -15.47 -10.51 9.20
CA LEU A 201 -16.13 -11.39 8.24
C LEU A 201 -16.50 -12.76 8.86
N ASP A 202 -15.78 -13.18 9.89
CA ASP A 202 -16.04 -14.44 10.62
C ASP A 202 -17.17 -14.29 11.66
N ASP A 203 -17.36 -13.09 12.21
CA ASP A 203 -18.44 -12.79 13.15
C ASP A 203 -19.74 -12.46 12.36
N PRO A 204 -20.82 -13.24 12.49
CA PRO A 204 -22.03 -13.02 11.69
C PRO A 204 -22.65 -11.64 11.85
N VAL A 205 -22.61 -11.07 13.06
CA VAL A 205 -23.19 -9.74 13.35
C VAL A 205 -22.35 -8.64 12.71
N LYS A 206 -21.04 -8.70 12.91
CA LYS A 206 -20.11 -7.72 12.30
C LYS A 206 -20.10 -7.84 10.78
N ARG A 207 -20.12 -9.07 10.26
CA ARG A 207 -20.18 -9.33 8.83
C ARG A 207 -21.36 -8.63 8.17
N ASP A 208 -22.55 -8.75 8.72
CA ASP A 208 -23.75 -8.12 8.16
C ASP A 208 -23.62 -6.59 8.15
N ILE A 209 -23.01 -6.02 9.19
CA ILE A 209 -22.74 -4.58 9.28
C ILE A 209 -21.73 -4.14 8.21
N VAL A 210 -20.56 -4.81 8.12
CA VAL A 210 -19.50 -4.37 7.19
C VAL A 210 -19.84 -4.66 5.73
N LEU A 211 -20.68 -5.68 5.44
CA LEU A 211 -21.15 -5.98 4.09
C LEU A 211 -22.29 -5.08 3.63
N ALA A 212 -22.95 -4.35 4.52
CA ALA A 212 -23.95 -3.34 4.15
C ALA A 212 -23.32 -2.10 3.45
N GLY A 213 -22.02 -1.87 3.62
CA GLY A 213 -21.32 -0.74 3.02
C GLY A 213 -21.12 -0.87 1.50
N PRO A 214 -20.40 -1.90 1.02
CA PRO A 214 -20.18 -2.07 -0.42
C PRO A 214 -21.49 -2.36 -1.18
N GLN A 215 -21.80 -1.56 -2.23
CA GLN A 215 -23.01 -1.77 -3.04
C GLN A 215 -22.99 -3.11 -3.79
N MET A 216 -21.80 -3.68 -4.02
CA MET A 216 -21.65 -5.03 -4.58
C MET A 216 -22.00 -6.14 -3.58
N GLY A 217 -22.32 -5.82 -2.29
CA GLY A 217 -22.79 -6.78 -1.28
C GLY A 217 -21.75 -7.79 -0.81
N ARG A 218 -20.46 -7.55 -1.05
CA ARG A 218 -19.35 -8.43 -0.64
C ARG A 218 -18.07 -7.67 -0.37
N ALA A 219 -17.17 -8.28 0.37
CA ALA A 219 -15.78 -7.85 0.41
C ALA A 219 -15.08 -8.16 -0.91
N ALA A 220 -14.12 -7.32 -1.31
CA ALA A 220 -13.21 -7.64 -2.39
C ALA A 220 -12.19 -8.70 -1.94
N ASP A 221 -11.71 -9.52 -2.86
CA ASP A 221 -10.50 -10.28 -2.66
C ASP A 221 -9.27 -9.41 -2.95
N PRO A 222 -8.10 -9.64 -2.32
CA PRO A 222 -6.90 -8.83 -2.52
C PRO A 222 -6.49 -8.68 -3.99
N GLU A 223 -6.73 -9.70 -4.80
CA GLU A 223 -6.43 -9.74 -6.23
C GLU A 223 -7.24 -8.71 -7.03
N GLU A 224 -8.43 -8.32 -6.57
CA GLU A 224 -9.27 -7.32 -7.23
C GLU A 224 -8.72 -5.89 -7.06
N ILE A 225 -7.83 -5.69 -6.09
CA ILE A 225 -7.14 -4.42 -5.86
C ILE A 225 -5.90 -4.26 -6.76
N VAL A 226 -5.28 -5.37 -7.13
CA VAL A 226 -4.01 -5.42 -7.87
C VAL A 226 -4.04 -4.60 -9.16
N GLY A 227 -5.08 -4.73 -9.97
CA GLY A 227 -5.15 -4.09 -11.28
C GLY A 227 -4.97 -2.58 -11.24
N MET A 228 -5.53 -1.91 -10.22
CA MET A 228 -5.36 -0.47 -10.04
C MET A 228 -3.93 -0.11 -9.64
N VAL A 229 -3.27 -0.90 -8.77
CA VAL A 229 -1.87 -0.65 -8.38
C VAL A 229 -0.96 -0.79 -9.58
N LEU A 230 -1.09 -1.87 -10.38
CA LEU A 230 -0.30 -2.06 -11.59
C LEU A 230 -0.53 -0.93 -12.60
N HIS A 231 -1.77 -0.49 -12.80
CA HIS A 231 -2.08 0.63 -13.68
C HIS A 231 -1.35 1.90 -13.23
N LEU A 232 -1.49 2.29 -11.96
CA LEU A 232 -0.87 3.50 -11.42
C LEU A 232 0.65 3.47 -11.45
N ALA A 233 1.25 2.29 -11.31
CA ALA A 233 2.69 2.09 -11.41
C ALA A 233 3.20 2.10 -12.86
N SER A 234 2.35 1.80 -13.84
CA SER A 234 2.74 1.62 -15.23
C SER A 234 2.89 2.92 -16.02
N PRO A 235 3.53 2.89 -17.22
CA PRO A 235 3.56 4.01 -18.14
C PRO A 235 2.17 4.45 -18.64
N ALA A 236 1.15 3.58 -18.59
CA ALA A 236 -0.22 3.94 -18.95
C ALA A 236 -0.80 5.07 -18.07
N ALA A 237 -0.27 5.25 -16.85
CA ALA A 237 -0.60 6.34 -15.94
C ALA A 237 0.40 7.52 -15.99
N SER A 238 1.11 7.71 -17.11
CA SER A 238 2.20 8.71 -17.22
C SER A 238 1.78 10.16 -16.96
N PHE A 239 0.50 10.49 -17.10
CA PHE A 239 -0.03 11.83 -16.81
C PHE A 239 -0.90 11.85 -15.55
N THR A 240 -0.79 10.83 -14.68
CA THR A 240 -1.60 10.65 -13.48
C THR A 240 -0.72 10.78 -12.23
N THR A 241 -0.89 11.89 -11.50
CA THR A 241 -0.21 12.14 -10.21
C THR A 241 -1.10 12.98 -9.28
N GLY A 242 -1.02 12.76 -7.97
CA GLY A 242 -1.82 13.42 -6.94
C GLY A 242 -3.28 12.93 -6.87
N GLY A 243 -3.64 11.92 -7.64
CA GLY A 243 -4.98 11.34 -7.66
C GLY A 243 -5.25 10.41 -6.49
N VAL A 244 -6.55 10.23 -6.19
CA VAL A 244 -7.06 9.22 -5.26
C VAL A 244 -7.95 8.28 -6.04
N PHE A 245 -7.60 7.00 -6.03
CA PHE A 245 -8.26 5.97 -6.84
C PHE A 245 -9.00 4.99 -5.95
N VAL A 246 -10.32 5.03 -6.03
CA VAL A 246 -11.23 4.24 -5.20
C VAL A 246 -11.46 2.87 -5.82
N VAL A 247 -11.36 1.81 -4.99
CA VAL A 247 -11.69 0.43 -5.35
C VAL A 247 -12.48 -0.17 -4.19
N ASP A 248 -13.78 0.08 -4.12
CA ASP A 248 -14.60 -0.10 -2.92
C ASP A 248 -15.95 -0.79 -3.15
N GLY A 249 -16.21 -1.33 -4.33
CA GLY A 249 -17.50 -1.94 -4.66
C GLY A 249 -18.68 -0.97 -4.60
N GLY A 250 -18.43 0.34 -4.80
CA GLY A 250 -19.45 1.39 -4.81
C GLY A 250 -19.80 1.94 -3.42
N GLN A 251 -19.02 1.62 -2.38
CA GLN A 251 -19.33 2.04 -1.01
C GLN A 251 -19.36 3.57 -0.84
N THR A 252 -18.55 4.31 -1.59
CA THR A 252 -18.47 5.78 -1.50
C THR A 252 -19.13 6.50 -2.69
N ALA A 253 -19.92 5.81 -3.50
CA ALA A 253 -20.53 6.38 -4.72
C ALA A 253 -21.80 7.21 -4.47
N HIS A 254 -22.18 7.45 -3.20
CA HIS A 254 -23.41 8.21 -2.83
C HIS A 254 -23.10 9.28 -1.79
#